data_a14f79480810e0f84dba21d8318a24cb
#
_entry.id   a14f79480810e0f84dba21d8318a24cb
#
_cell.length_a   1.000
_cell.length_b   1.000
_cell.length_c   1.000
_cell.angle_alpha   90.00
_cell.angle_beta   90.00
_cell.angle_gamma   90.00
#
_symmetry.space_group_name_H-M   'P 1'
#
loop_
_entity.id
_entity.type
_entity.pdbx_description
1 polymer ?
#
loop_
_entity_poly.entity_id
_entity_poly.type
_entity_poly.pdbx_seq_one_letter_code
_entity_poly.pdbx_strand_id
1 'polypeptide(L)'
;IKLGEKLKAFSGGDVPNSVPAYAEALLTVSAQQARAALGGEIEVREAEGGCIAAARGVAAHVAKPETGRSATLLLARALESSGLLDETSRRAMHAVAVMCSDTTGAHAGIAYRDEASGETTMVCGAAYTADGRVWLSLDCRLAVTADREANAESYRALAGELGMKVEKLNVGKPFYMPVDDARVRALCEIYYRLTGDETKPYAMGGGTYSGVVPNGITFGMGFPGRNARPDIPEGHGTAHKADEFIYLPNLAEAFKIVACAVLELDAMHDA
;
A
#
# COMPACT_ATOMS: atom_id res chain seq x y z
N ILE A 1 -18.22 9.99 0.80
CA ILE A 1 -18.89 10.99 1.65
C ILE A 1 -19.20 12.25 0.83
N LYS A 2 -20.33 12.92 1.12
CA LYS A 2 -20.78 14.11 0.37
C LYS A 2 -19.95 15.34 0.73
N LEU A 3 -19.63 16.17 -0.27
CA LEU A 3 -19.05 17.50 -0.09
C LEU A 3 -20.13 18.57 0.04
N GLY A 4 -19.80 19.66 0.74
CA GLY A 4 -20.61 20.87 0.84
C GLY A 4 -20.22 21.93 -0.20
N GLU A 5 -20.66 23.17 0.03
CA GLU A 5 -20.49 24.26 -0.94
C GLU A 5 -19.07 24.84 -0.96
N LYS A 6 -18.35 24.78 0.15
CA LYS A 6 -17.01 25.39 0.29
C LYS A 6 -15.88 24.54 -0.28
N LEU A 7 -16.12 23.25 -0.49
CA LEU A 7 -15.16 22.30 -1.06
C LEU A 7 -15.79 21.64 -2.29
N LYS A 8 -15.32 22.01 -3.48
CA LYS A 8 -15.89 21.51 -4.75
C LYS A 8 -15.25 20.20 -5.21
N ALA A 9 -13.97 20.04 -4.94
CA ALA A 9 -13.23 18.83 -5.27
C ALA A 9 -12.11 18.57 -4.27
N PHE A 10 -11.80 17.30 -4.08
CA PHE A 10 -10.65 16.80 -3.33
C PHE A 10 -10.09 15.60 -4.06
N SER A 11 -8.78 15.56 -4.26
CA SER A 11 -8.09 14.44 -4.86
C SER A 11 -6.71 14.24 -4.21
N GLY A 12 -6.22 13.00 -4.24
CA GLY A 12 -4.90 12.68 -3.71
C GLY A 12 -4.48 11.27 -4.05
N GLY A 13 -3.30 11.11 -4.64
CA GLY A 13 -2.83 9.83 -5.16
C GLY A 13 -3.66 9.31 -6.33
N ASP A 14 -3.16 8.29 -6.99
CA ASP A 14 -3.73 7.70 -8.20
C ASP A 14 -3.70 6.16 -8.19
N VAL A 15 -2.93 5.57 -7.28
CA VAL A 15 -2.82 4.11 -7.13
C VAL A 15 -3.11 3.65 -5.71
N PRO A 16 -3.94 2.62 -5.50
CA PRO A 16 -4.43 2.23 -4.17
C PRO A 16 -3.34 1.73 -3.23
N ASN A 17 -2.24 1.19 -3.74
CA ASN A 17 -1.17 0.54 -2.97
C ASN A 17 0.06 1.41 -2.69
N SER A 18 -0.07 2.72 -2.83
CA SER A 18 1.02 3.68 -2.57
C SER A 18 0.55 4.84 -1.70
N VAL A 19 1.38 5.27 -0.76
CA VAL A 19 1.16 6.50 0.01
C VAL A 19 1.14 7.69 -0.95
N PRO A 20 0.09 8.54 -0.96
CA PRO A 20 -0.02 9.67 -1.87
C PRO A 20 1.06 10.72 -1.64
N ALA A 21 1.87 11.02 -2.67
CA ALA A 21 2.87 12.08 -2.65
C ALA A 21 2.31 13.46 -3.02
N TYR A 22 1.10 13.52 -3.54
CA TYR A 22 0.42 14.77 -3.91
C TYR A 22 -1.07 14.68 -3.62
N ALA A 23 -1.65 15.79 -3.16
CA ALA A 23 -3.10 15.95 -3.01
C ALA A 23 -3.47 17.41 -3.27
N GLU A 24 -4.67 17.63 -3.79
CA GLU A 24 -5.21 18.97 -3.99
C GLU A 24 -6.71 19.05 -3.72
N ALA A 25 -7.17 20.26 -3.42
CA ALA A 25 -8.56 20.59 -3.14
C ALA A 25 -8.95 21.89 -3.83
N LEU A 26 -10.13 21.92 -4.47
CA LEU A 26 -10.72 23.11 -5.03
C LEU A 26 -11.71 23.73 -4.02
N LEU A 27 -11.38 24.92 -3.55
CA LEU A 27 -12.15 25.69 -2.56
C LEU A 27 -12.85 26.86 -3.22
N THR A 28 -14.03 27.23 -2.73
CA THR A 28 -14.78 28.42 -3.20
C THR A 28 -14.39 29.71 -2.48
N VAL A 29 -13.39 29.67 -1.59
CA VAL A 29 -12.86 30.83 -0.89
C VAL A 29 -11.73 31.49 -1.71
N SER A 30 -11.42 32.76 -1.43
CA SER A 30 -10.30 33.42 -2.11
C SER A 30 -8.95 32.82 -1.71
N ALA A 31 -7.97 32.89 -2.60
CA ALA A 31 -6.61 32.42 -2.33
C ALA A 31 -5.98 33.15 -1.11
N GLN A 32 -6.31 34.42 -0.91
CA GLN A 32 -5.87 35.19 0.25
C GLN A 32 -6.39 34.59 1.57
N GLN A 33 -7.70 34.28 1.64
CA GLN A 33 -8.29 33.64 2.81
C GLN A 33 -7.67 32.26 3.06
N ALA A 34 -7.50 31.46 2.00
CA ALA A 34 -6.88 30.15 2.11
C ALA A 34 -5.44 30.21 2.61
N ARG A 35 -4.60 31.11 2.09
CA ARG A 35 -3.22 31.30 2.57
C ARG A 35 -3.16 31.71 4.03
N ALA A 36 -4.07 32.55 4.48
CA ALA A 36 -4.10 33.00 5.87
C ALA A 36 -4.49 31.86 6.85
N ALA A 37 -5.28 30.87 6.41
CA ALA A 37 -5.84 29.85 7.27
C ALA A 37 -5.08 28.50 7.22
N LEU A 38 -4.42 28.15 6.09
CA LEU A 38 -3.86 26.82 5.87
C LEU A 38 -2.37 26.67 6.25
N GLY A 39 -1.67 27.77 6.50
CA GLY A 39 -0.25 27.72 6.85
C GLY A 39 0.68 27.39 5.68
N GLY A 40 2.01 27.45 5.94
CA GLY A 40 3.04 27.41 4.89
C GLY A 40 3.32 26.03 4.26
N GLU A 41 2.81 24.93 4.81
CA GLU A 41 2.99 23.60 4.22
C GLU A 41 1.98 23.33 3.08
N ILE A 42 0.92 24.14 2.97
CA ILE A 42 -0.10 24.00 1.93
C ILE A 42 0.12 25.09 0.87
N GLU A 43 0.43 24.66 -0.34
CA GLU A 43 0.52 25.53 -1.50
C GLU A 43 -0.87 26.03 -1.89
N VAL A 44 -1.03 27.34 -2.10
CA VAL A 44 -2.33 27.90 -2.50
C VAL A 44 -2.13 28.72 -3.78
N ARG A 45 -2.91 28.36 -4.81
CA ARG A 45 -2.95 29.06 -6.09
C ARG A 45 -4.36 29.52 -6.44
N GLU A 46 -4.48 30.61 -7.17
CA GLU A 46 -5.77 31.09 -7.67
C GLU A 46 -6.37 30.10 -8.69
N ALA A 47 -7.68 29.98 -8.68
CA ALA A 47 -8.42 29.19 -9.65
C ALA A 47 -9.76 29.87 -9.95
N GLU A 48 -10.37 29.52 -11.06
CA GLU A 48 -11.69 30.04 -11.42
C GLU A 48 -12.72 29.66 -10.34
N GLY A 49 -13.40 30.67 -9.83
CA GLY A 49 -14.41 30.52 -8.77
C GLY A 49 -13.87 30.24 -7.38
N GLY A 50 -12.52 30.44 -7.15
CA GLY A 50 -11.93 30.24 -5.84
C GLY A 50 -10.42 30.03 -5.85
N CYS A 51 -9.94 28.97 -5.18
CA CYS A 51 -8.52 28.63 -5.14
C CYS A 51 -8.32 27.12 -5.06
N ILE A 52 -7.11 26.68 -5.44
CA ILE A 52 -6.62 25.32 -5.21
C ILE A 52 -5.63 25.36 -4.06
N ALA A 53 -5.89 24.51 -3.05
CA ALA A 53 -4.98 24.18 -1.98
C ALA A 53 -4.34 22.84 -2.26
N ALA A 54 -3.02 22.71 -2.18
CA ALA A 54 -2.29 21.49 -2.49
C ALA A 54 -1.26 21.16 -1.42
N ALA A 55 -1.08 19.88 -1.14
CA ALA A 55 -0.06 19.34 -0.25
C ALA A 55 0.90 18.42 -1.01
N ARG A 56 2.16 18.41 -0.56
CA ARG A 56 3.18 17.46 -1.02
C ARG A 56 3.58 16.54 0.11
N GLY A 57 3.75 15.28 -0.22
CA GLY A 57 4.17 14.21 0.67
C GLY A 57 5.35 13.44 0.10
N VAL A 58 5.52 12.22 0.57
CA VAL A 58 6.54 11.27 0.10
C VAL A 58 5.85 9.94 -0.20
N ALA A 59 6.00 9.47 -1.44
CA ALA A 59 5.44 8.19 -1.82
C ALA A 59 6.16 7.03 -1.12
N ALA A 60 5.39 6.02 -0.73
CA ALA A 60 5.91 4.76 -0.24
C ALA A 60 4.95 3.63 -0.62
N HIS A 61 5.48 2.45 -0.87
CA HIS A 61 4.65 1.28 -1.16
C HIS A 61 3.94 0.79 0.10
N VAL A 62 2.73 0.22 -0.04
CA VAL A 62 1.92 -0.30 1.08
C VAL A 62 2.64 -1.36 1.94
N ALA A 63 3.67 -2.01 1.44
CA ALA A 63 4.49 -2.95 2.20
C ALA A 63 5.42 -2.28 3.23
N LYS A 64 5.73 -0.98 3.06
CA LYS A 64 6.55 -0.15 3.97
C LYS A 64 6.00 1.27 4.03
N PRO A 65 4.74 1.44 4.43
CA PRO A 65 4.05 2.73 4.33
C PRO A 65 4.60 3.77 5.33
N GLU A 66 5.27 3.33 6.38
CA GLU A 66 5.91 4.16 7.40
C GLU A 66 7.08 4.99 6.83
N THR A 67 7.61 4.62 5.68
CA THR A 67 8.65 5.40 4.99
C THR A 67 8.09 6.55 4.17
N GLY A 68 6.76 6.63 4.04
CA GLY A 68 6.07 7.66 3.30
C GLY A 68 5.49 8.78 4.17
N ARG A 69 4.99 9.83 3.50
CA ARG A 69 4.22 10.91 4.12
C ARG A 69 3.01 11.22 3.26
N SER A 70 1.81 10.91 3.73
CA SER A 70 0.58 11.06 2.96
C SER A 70 0.20 12.53 2.75
N ALA A 71 0.24 12.99 1.51
CA ALA A 71 -0.25 14.31 1.13
C ALA A 71 -1.77 14.44 1.33
N THR A 72 -2.52 13.36 1.11
CA THR A 72 -3.98 13.30 1.35
C THR A 72 -4.30 13.58 2.81
N LEU A 73 -3.60 12.93 3.73
CA LEU A 73 -3.77 13.17 5.18
C LEU A 73 -3.39 14.59 5.59
N LEU A 74 -2.27 15.09 5.08
CA LEU A 74 -1.80 16.45 5.37
C LEU A 74 -2.84 17.49 4.96
N LEU A 75 -3.32 17.40 3.72
CA LEU A 75 -4.30 18.33 3.18
C LEU A 75 -5.66 18.21 3.90
N ALA A 76 -6.13 16.98 4.16
CA ALA A 76 -7.40 16.77 4.85
C ALA A 76 -7.40 17.37 6.26
N ARG A 77 -6.32 17.18 7.05
CA ARG A 77 -6.16 17.77 8.39
C ARG A 77 -6.07 19.29 8.36
N ALA A 78 -5.31 19.85 7.42
CA ALA A 78 -5.20 21.29 7.26
C ALA A 78 -6.57 21.92 6.93
N LEU A 79 -7.32 21.33 6.03
CA LEU A 79 -8.65 21.78 5.65
C LEU A 79 -9.67 21.62 6.79
N GLU A 80 -9.67 20.49 7.50
CA GLU A 80 -10.55 20.23 8.64
C GLU A 80 -10.41 21.29 9.73
N SER A 81 -9.19 21.71 10.04
CA SER A 81 -8.88 22.65 11.13
C SER A 81 -8.91 24.13 10.71
N SER A 82 -8.99 24.41 9.41
CA SER A 82 -8.78 25.77 8.88
C SER A 82 -9.88 26.79 9.20
N GLY A 83 -11.08 26.33 9.55
CA GLY A 83 -12.27 27.19 9.65
C GLY A 83 -12.82 27.70 8.31
N LEU A 84 -12.25 27.28 7.17
CA LEU A 84 -12.69 27.71 5.83
C LEU A 84 -13.92 26.95 5.33
N LEU A 85 -14.12 25.72 5.82
CA LEU A 85 -15.13 24.81 5.30
C LEU A 85 -16.50 25.00 5.96
N ASP A 86 -17.55 24.74 5.22
CA ASP A 86 -18.86 24.45 5.79
C ASP A 86 -18.85 23.12 6.54
N GLU A 87 -19.83 22.89 7.41
CA GLU A 87 -19.89 21.72 8.28
C GLU A 87 -19.88 20.39 7.50
N THR A 88 -20.55 20.34 6.34
CA THR A 88 -20.59 19.13 5.50
C THR A 88 -19.20 18.82 4.94
N SER A 89 -18.52 19.83 4.41
CA SER A 89 -17.15 19.68 3.90
C SER A 89 -16.15 19.36 5.02
N ARG A 90 -16.32 19.98 6.19
CA ARG A 90 -15.47 19.72 7.36
C ARG A 90 -15.60 18.27 7.83
N ARG A 91 -16.82 17.73 7.92
CA ARG A 91 -17.04 16.30 8.22
C ARG A 91 -16.45 15.38 7.18
N ALA A 92 -16.51 15.74 5.91
CA ALA A 92 -15.88 14.96 4.85
C ALA A 92 -14.36 14.92 5.02
N MET A 93 -13.71 16.05 5.34
CA MET A 93 -12.27 16.09 5.56
C MET A 93 -11.86 15.38 6.86
N HIS A 94 -12.67 15.45 7.91
CA HIS A 94 -12.51 14.63 9.10
C HIS A 94 -12.49 13.14 8.76
N ALA A 95 -13.48 12.66 8.03
CA ALA A 95 -13.55 11.26 7.64
C ALA A 95 -12.34 10.83 6.79
N VAL A 96 -11.91 11.66 5.83
CA VAL A 96 -10.69 11.41 5.05
C VAL A 96 -9.47 11.37 5.97
N ALA A 97 -9.34 12.30 6.89
CA ALA A 97 -8.21 12.37 7.81
C ALA A 97 -8.14 11.15 8.72
N VAL A 98 -9.28 10.68 9.25
CA VAL A 98 -9.32 9.45 10.06
C VAL A 98 -8.95 8.23 9.23
N MET A 99 -9.56 8.06 8.05
CA MET A 99 -9.31 6.90 7.18
C MET A 99 -7.87 6.81 6.67
N CYS A 100 -7.15 7.94 6.63
CA CYS A 100 -5.74 8.02 6.20
C CYS A 100 -4.76 8.15 7.38
N SER A 101 -5.24 8.06 8.65
CA SER A 101 -4.47 8.52 9.83
C SER A 101 -3.33 7.62 10.24
N ASP A 102 -3.41 6.34 9.96
CA ASP A 102 -2.37 5.38 10.30
C ASP A 102 -2.15 4.35 9.19
N THR A 103 -1.07 3.63 9.29
CA THR A 103 -0.62 2.65 8.29
C THR A 103 -0.68 1.21 8.79
N THR A 104 -1.22 0.99 9.99
CA THR A 104 -1.33 -0.35 10.61
C THR A 104 -2.77 -0.83 10.72
N GLY A 105 -3.74 0.05 10.53
CA GLY A 105 -5.16 -0.21 10.74
C GLY A 105 -5.60 -0.12 12.21
N ALA A 106 -4.78 0.45 13.09
CA ALA A 106 -5.12 0.61 14.50
C ALA A 106 -6.39 1.45 14.70
N HIS A 107 -6.60 2.49 13.88
CA HIS A 107 -7.80 3.33 13.91
C HIS A 107 -9.09 2.55 13.62
N ALA A 108 -9.01 1.44 12.92
CA ALA A 108 -10.14 0.54 12.64
C ALA A 108 -10.16 -0.71 13.53
N GLY A 109 -9.24 -0.82 14.49
CA GLY A 109 -9.14 -1.98 15.38
C GLY A 109 -8.65 -3.26 14.67
N ILE A 110 -8.00 -3.13 13.52
CA ILE A 110 -7.52 -4.26 12.71
C ILE A 110 -6.00 -4.44 12.73
N ALA A 111 -5.30 -3.64 13.53
CA ALA A 111 -3.86 -3.81 13.73
C ALA A 111 -3.57 -5.18 14.32
N TYR A 112 -2.77 -5.96 13.62
CA TYR A 112 -2.43 -7.31 14.01
C TYR A 112 -1.04 -7.68 13.49
N ARG A 113 -0.34 -8.56 14.19
CA ARG A 113 0.96 -9.07 13.81
C ARG A 113 1.06 -10.55 14.09
N ASP A 114 1.62 -11.30 13.15
CA ASP A 114 2.01 -12.70 13.36
C ASP A 114 3.50 -12.92 13.05
N GLU A 115 4.02 -14.05 13.47
CA GLU A 115 5.40 -14.44 13.23
C GLU A 115 5.63 -14.84 11.76
N ALA A 116 4.59 -15.34 11.09
CA ALA A 116 4.68 -15.90 9.75
C ALA A 116 4.78 -14.82 8.67
N SER A 117 4.06 -13.71 8.80
CA SER A 117 3.95 -12.69 7.76
C SER A 117 4.18 -11.25 8.24
N GLY A 118 4.47 -11.05 9.54
CA GLY A 118 4.69 -9.73 10.09
C GLY A 118 3.38 -9.01 10.44
N GLU A 119 3.40 -7.69 10.34
CA GLU A 119 2.28 -6.84 10.75
C GLU A 119 1.35 -6.46 9.60
N THR A 120 0.11 -6.17 9.95
CA THR A 120 -0.86 -5.54 9.06
C THR A 120 -0.33 -4.19 8.62
N THR A 121 -0.36 -3.95 7.31
CA THR A 121 -0.06 -2.62 6.74
C THR A 121 -1.21 -2.14 5.89
N MET A 122 -1.43 -0.83 5.83
CA MET A 122 -2.46 -0.25 4.98
C MET A 122 -2.13 1.16 4.50
N VAL A 123 -2.71 1.53 3.38
CA VAL A 123 -2.66 2.89 2.85
C VAL A 123 -4.00 3.28 2.25
N CYS A 124 -4.37 4.54 2.39
CA CYS A 124 -5.38 5.20 1.57
C CYS A 124 -4.65 5.77 0.35
N GLY A 125 -4.54 4.97 -0.71
CA GLY A 125 -3.64 5.26 -1.83
C GLY A 125 -4.24 6.20 -2.87
N ALA A 126 -5.57 6.32 -2.93
CA ALA A 126 -6.23 7.25 -3.82
C ALA A 126 -7.47 7.87 -3.18
N ALA A 127 -7.66 9.15 -3.44
CA ALA A 127 -8.87 9.90 -3.13
C ALA A 127 -9.27 10.70 -4.36
N TYR A 128 -10.55 10.75 -4.68
CA TYR A 128 -11.06 11.55 -5.80
C TYR A 128 -12.50 12.00 -5.57
N THR A 129 -12.91 13.03 -6.27
CA THR A 129 -14.30 13.53 -6.21
C THR A 129 -15.07 13.10 -7.45
N ALA A 130 -16.22 12.48 -7.23
CA ALA A 130 -17.21 12.19 -8.26
C ALA A 130 -18.62 12.43 -7.70
N ASP A 131 -19.52 13.00 -8.49
CA ASP A 131 -20.92 13.28 -8.14
C ASP A 131 -21.08 14.02 -6.80
N GLY A 132 -20.21 15.01 -6.54
CA GLY A 132 -20.21 15.79 -5.30
C GLY A 132 -19.87 15.00 -4.04
N ARG A 133 -19.19 13.88 -4.19
CA ARG A 133 -18.71 13.00 -3.10
C ARG A 133 -17.22 12.74 -3.21
N VAL A 134 -16.57 12.62 -2.08
CA VAL A 134 -15.20 12.07 -2.03
C VAL A 134 -15.28 10.56 -1.91
N TRP A 135 -14.50 9.91 -2.75
CA TRP A 135 -14.24 8.48 -2.78
C TRP A 135 -12.83 8.20 -2.33
N LEU A 136 -12.66 7.13 -1.58
CA LEU A 136 -11.35 6.66 -1.12
C LEU A 136 -11.11 5.24 -1.64
N SER A 137 -9.88 4.97 -2.04
CA SER A 137 -9.40 3.62 -2.35
C SER A 137 -8.28 3.26 -1.40
N LEU A 138 -8.47 2.16 -0.68
CA LEU A 138 -7.54 1.68 0.33
C LEU A 138 -7.02 0.30 -0.06
N ASP A 139 -5.73 0.07 0.20
CA ASP A 139 -5.10 -1.26 0.16
C ASP A 139 -4.69 -1.63 1.59
N CYS A 140 -5.13 -2.81 2.03
CA CYS A 140 -4.78 -3.36 3.33
C CYS A 140 -4.15 -4.74 3.17
N ARG A 141 -2.97 -4.92 3.73
CA ARG A 141 -2.22 -6.18 3.76
C ARG A 141 -2.32 -6.77 5.15
N LEU A 142 -3.30 -7.65 5.33
CA LEU A 142 -3.52 -8.33 6.61
C LEU A 142 -2.46 -9.41 6.84
N ALA A 143 -1.99 -9.52 8.08
CA ALA A 143 -1.21 -10.67 8.51
C ALA A 143 -1.94 -11.99 8.20
N VAL A 144 -1.21 -13.05 7.91
CA VAL A 144 -1.77 -14.28 7.32
C VAL A 144 -2.76 -14.98 8.23
N THR A 145 -2.58 -14.89 9.55
CA THR A 145 -3.43 -15.50 10.56
C THR A 145 -4.54 -14.57 11.08
N ALA A 146 -4.62 -13.33 10.57
CA ALA A 146 -5.65 -12.39 10.98
C ALA A 146 -7.05 -12.85 10.56
N ASP A 147 -8.04 -12.62 11.41
CA ASP A 147 -9.44 -12.87 11.07
C ASP A 147 -9.94 -11.84 10.08
N ARG A 148 -10.07 -12.27 8.84
CA ARG A 148 -10.38 -11.41 7.69
C ARG A 148 -11.81 -10.90 7.70
N GLU A 149 -12.74 -11.72 8.14
CA GLU A 149 -14.16 -11.35 8.19
C GLU A 149 -14.40 -10.35 9.34
N ALA A 150 -13.85 -10.62 10.52
CA ALA A 150 -13.92 -9.67 11.63
C ALA A 150 -13.27 -8.33 11.28
N ASN A 151 -12.12 -8.35 10.60
CA ASN A 151 -11.46 -7.12 10.14
C ASN A 151 -12.28 -6.36 9.10
N ALA A 152 -12.94 -7.08 8.19
CA ALA A 152 -13.84 -6.47 7.21
C ALA A 152 -15.05 -5.79 7.88
N GLU A 153 -15.60 -6.41 8.91
CA GLU A 153 -16.73 -5.85 9.69
C GLU A 153 -16.29 -4.62 10.49
N SER A 154 -15.15 -4.68 11.17
CA SER A 154 -14.58 -3.53 11.89
C SER A 154 -14.38 -2.33 10.97
N TYR A 155 -13.90 -2.57 9.76
CA TYR A 155 -13.69 -1.52 8.77
C TYR A 155 -15.00 -0.91 8.27
N ARG A 156 -16.04 -1.73 8.05
CA ARG A 156 -17.40 -1.27 7.70
C ARG A 156 -18.02 -0.44 8.83
N ALA A 157 -17.83 -0.86 10.07
CA ALA A 157 -18.33 -0.15 11.24
C ALA A 157 -17.70 1.26 11.32
N LEU A 158 -16.37 1.36 11.26
CA LEU A 158 -15.68 2.64 11.25
C LEU A 158 -16.15 3.54 10.08
N ALA A 159 -16.25 3.01 8.87
CA ALA A 159 -16.74 3.76 7.74
C ALA A 159 -18.15 4.30 8.01
N GLY A 160 -19.04 3.50 8.58
CA GLY A 160 -20.39 3.90 8.98
C GLY A 160 -20.41 5.02 10.02
N GLU A 161 -19.59 4.95 11.05
CA GLU A 161 -19.43 5.99 12.08
C GLU A 161 -18.98 7.33 11.48
N LEU A 162 -18.15 7.28 10.45
CA LEU A 162 -17.67 8.44 9.71
C LEU A 162 -18.66 8.94 8.65
N GLY A 163 -19.84 8.33 8.54
CA GLY A 163 -20.85 8.69 7.53
C GLY A 163 -20.45 8.30 6.10
N MET A 164 -19.53 7.34 5.98
CA MET A 164 -19.09 6.75 4.71
C MET A 164 -19.81 5.43 4.44
N LYS A 165 -19.82 5.00 3.19
CA LYS A 165 -20.33 3.70 2.78
C LYS A 165 -19.22 2.92 2.06
N VAL A 166 -19.05 1.67 2.40
CA VAL A 166 -18.15 0.76 1.68
C VAL A 166 -18.90 0.23 0.46
N GLU A 167 -18.50 0.67 -0.73
CA GLU A 167 -19.14 0.23 -1.99
C GLU A 167 -18.55 -1.10 -2.47
N LYS A 168 -17.26 -1.31 -2.28
CA LYS A 168 -16.58 -2.52 -2.69
C LYS A 168 -15.54 -2.91 -1.64
N LEU A 169 -15.59 -4.15 -1.21
CA LEU A 169 -14.60 -4.73 -0.32
C LEU A 169 -14.19 -6.09 -0.87
N ASN A 170 -12.94 -6.22 -1.25
CA ASN A 170 -12.36 -7.48 -1.67
C ASN A 170 -11.57 -8.08 -0.51
N VAL A 171 -12.04 -9.18 0.02
CA VAL A 171 -11.34 -9.95 1.05
C VAL A 171 -10.64 -11.12 0.36
N GLY A 172 -9.34 -10.97 0.10
CA GLY A 172 -8.52 -12.01 -0.50
C GLY A 172 -8.26 -13.18 0.46
N LYS A 173 -8.12 -14.38 -0.07
CA LYS A 173 -7.59 -15.50 0.71
C LYS A 173 -6.08 -15.34 0.88
N PRO A 174 -5.50 -15.64 2.06
CA PRO A 174 -4.05 -15.65 2.21
C PRO A 174 -3.46 -16.76 1.34
N PHE A 175 -2.36 -16.45 0.70
CA PHE A 175 -1.48 -17.45 0.13
C PHE A 175 -0.28 -17.59 1.04
N TYR A 176 -0.15 -18.72 1.70
CA TYR A 176 0.93 -18.97 2.64
C TYR A 176 1.28 -20.44 2.66
N MET A 177 2.55 -20.75 2.57
CA MET A 177 3.10 -22.08 2.75
C MET A 177 3.99 -22.08 4.01
N PRO A 178 3.71 -22.90 5.03
CA PRO A 178 4.52 -22.96 6.23
C PRO A 178 5.98 -23.28 5.94
N VAL A 179 6.89 -22.67 6.69
CA VAL A 179 8.35 -22.91 6.51
C VAL A 179 8.78 -24.32 6.86
N ASP A 180 7.98 -25.03 7.65
CA ASP A 180 8.17 -26.45 8.03
C ASP A 180 7.52 -27.43 7.05
N ASP A 181 6.88 -26.97 5.98
CA ASP A 181 6.43 -27.82 4.89
C ASP A 181 7.65 -28.52 4.24
N ALA A 182 7.51 -29.81 3.99
CA ALA A 182 8.62 -30.62 3.46
C ALA A 182 9.17 -30.09 2.14
N ARG A 183 8.30 -29.55 1.28
CA ARG A 183 8.67 -28.95 -0.02
C ARG A 183 9.45 -27.65 0.17
N VAL A 184 9.04 -26.81 1.13
CA VAL A 184 9.76 -25.57 1.46
C VAL A 184 11.15 -25.91 1.99
N ARG A 185 11.27 -26.90 2.89
CA ARG A 185 12.57 -27.35 3.39
C ARG A 185 13.47 -27.86 2.27
N ALA A 186 12.96 -28.70 1.39
CA ALA A 186 13.73 -29.22 0.24
C ALA A 186 14.24 -28.08 -0.66
N LEU A 187 13.39 -27.09 -0.95
CA LEU A 187 13.79 -25.92 -1.73
C LEU A 187 14.87 -25.08 -1.02
N CYS A 188 14.78 -24.90 0.29
CA CYS A 188 15.81 -24.23 1.08
C CYS A 188 17.15 -24.98 1.04
N GLU A 189 17.13 -26.30 1.20
CA GLU A 189 18.35 -27.13 1.15
C GLU A 189 19.03 -27.08 -0.22
N ILE A 190 18.25 -27.10 -1.31
CA ILE A 190 18.78 -26.92 -2.66
C ILE A 190 19.45 -25.55 -2.80
N TYR A 191 18.75 -24.50 -2.37
CA TYR A 191 19.26 -23.13 -2.44
C TYR A 191 20.56 -23.00 -1.66
N TYR A 192 20.62 -23.45 -0.41
CA TYR A 192 21.81 -23.39 0.45
C TYR A 192 22.97 -24.18 -0.14
N ARG A 193 22.73 -25.39 -0.64
CA ARG A 193 23.72 -26.25 -1.25
C ARG A 193 24.36 -25.63 -2.50
N LEU A 194 23.56 -24.98 -3.33
CA LEU A 194 24.03 -24.44 -4.61
C LEU A 194 24.62 -23.04 -4.50
N THR A 195 24.16 -22.24 -3.52
CA THR A 195 24.56 -20.83 -3.39
C THR A 195 25.52 -20.58 -2.24
N GLY A 196 25.55 -21.44 -1.23
CA GLY A 196 26.22 -21.19 0.04
C GLY A 196 25.54 -20.08 0.89
N ASP A 197 24.35 -19.63 0.51
CA ASP A 197 23.60 -18.57 1.18
C ASP A 197 22.48 -19.19 2.01
N GLU A 198 22.51 -18.96 3.33
CA GLU A 198 21.54 -19.50 4.30
C GLU A 198 20.37 -18.54 4.57
N THR A 199 20.09 -17.65 3.63
CA THR A 199 18.92 -16.76 3.73
C THR A 199 17.63 -17.57 3.89
N LYS A 200 16.91 -17.30 4.97
CA LYS A 200 15.66 -17.99 5.28
C LYS A 200 14.54 -17.55 4.32
N PRO A 201 13.56 -18.44 4.04
CA PRO A 201 12.36 -18.05 3.33
C PRO A 201 11.63 -16.93 4.08
N TYR A 202 11.02 -16.03 3.35
CA TYR A 202 10.32 -14.89 3.92
C TYR A 202 8.93 -14.73 3.28
N ALA A 203 7.99 -14.16 4.03
CA ALA A 203 6.69 -13.77 3.51
C ALA A 203 6.76 -12.38 2.87
N MET A 204 5.98 -12.18 1.83
CA MET A 204 5.90 -10.91 1.12
C MET A 204 4.43 -10.50 0.99
N GLY A 205 4.12 -9.26 1.38
CA GLY A 205 2.77 -8.69 1.29
C GLY A 205 2.42 -8.32 -0.16
N GLY A 206 2.31 -9.30 -1.04
CA GLY A 206 1.98 -9.10 -2.45
C GLY A 206 1.37 -10.34 -3.06
N GLY A 207 0.74 -10.20 -4.25
CA GLY A 207 0.22 -11.31 -5.03
C GLY A 207 1.19 -11.70 -6.14
N THR A 208 1.37 -13.00 -6.35
CA THR A 208 2.11 -13.57 -7.50
C THR A 208 1.28 -14.67 -8.15
N TYR A 209 1.79 -15.27 -9.20
CA TYR A 209 1.15 -16.41 -9.87
C TYR A 209 0.90 -17.60 -8.93
N SER A 210 1.74 -17.81 -7.93
CA SER A 210 1.57 -18.86 -6.94
C SER A 210 0.27 -18.75 -6.15
N GLY A 211 -0.28 -17.55 -5.99
CA GLY A 211 -1.58 -17.33 -5.32
C GLY A 211 -2.78 -17.92 -6.05
N VAL A 212 -2.66 -18.27 -7.34
CA VAL A 212 -3.72 -18.87 -8.17
C VAL A 212 -3.45 -20.35 -8.48
N VAL A 213 -2.27 -20.86 -8.14
CA VAL A 213 -1.90 -22.26 -8.31
C VAL A 213 -2.08 -23.00 -7.00
N PRO A 214 -2.92 -24.04 -6.93
CA PRO A 214 -3.05 -24.84 -5.71
C PRO A 214 -1.70 -25.37 -5.24
N ASN A 215 -1.40 -25.19 -3.95
CA ASN A 215 -0.13 -25.58 -3.34
C ASN A 215 1.12 -24.96 -3.99
N GLY A 216 0.98 -23.85 -4.72
CA GLY A 216 2.12 -23.16 -5.30
C GLY A 216 3.10 -22.67 -4.24
N ILE A 217 4.37 -22.55 -4.60
CA ILE A 217 5.41 -21.95 -3.78
C ILE A 217 6.11 -20.92 -4.65
N THR A 218 6.29 -19.71 -4.14
CA THR A 218 7.08 -18.69 -4.83
C THR A 218 8.56 -18.97 -4.58
N PHE A 219 9.26 -19.32 -5.64
CA PHE A 219 10.67 -19.60 -5.62
C PHE A 219 11.28 -19.05 -6.90
N GLY A 220 12.26 -18.17 -6.80
CA GLY A 220 12.66 -17.41 -7.98
C GLY A 220 14.08 -16.89 -7.94
N MET A 221 14.40 -16.06 -8.92
CA MET A 221 15.73 -15.59 -9.30
C MET A 221 16.21 -14.34 -8.52
N GLY A 222 15.51 -13.94 -7.48
CA GLY A 222 15.95 -12.86 -6.60
C GLY A 222 17.07 -13.37 -5.71
N PHE A 223 18.22 -12.71 -5.77
CA PHE A 223 19.36 -12.99 -4.88
C PHE A 223 19.59 -11.72 -4.04
N PRO A 224 19.04 -11.65 -2.81
CA PRO A 224 19.20 -10.48 -1.95
C PRO A 224 20.69 -10.13 -1.76
N GLY A 225 21.03 -8.87 -1.95
CA GLY A 225 22.40 -8.37 -1.78
C GLY A 225 23.36 -8.61 -2.95
N ARG A 226 23.01 -9.42 -3.96
CA ARG A 226 23.89 -9.68 -5.12
C ARG A 226 23.74 -8.68 -6.27
N ASN A 227 22.71 -7.84 -6.22
CA ASN A 227 22.33 -6.93 -7.33
C ASN A 227 22.69 -5.48 -7.08
N ALA A 228 23.55 -5.20 -6.11
CA ALA A 228 24.00 -3.84 -5.85
C ALA A 228 24.84 -3.33 -7.04
N ARG A 229 24.33 -2.36 -7.77
CA ARG A 229 25.00 -1.63 -8.86
C ARG A 229 25.22 -0.20 -8.40
N PRO A 230 26.43 0.16 -7.94
CA PRO A 230 26.73 1.52 -7.49
C PRO A 230 26.69 2.56 -8.62
N ASP A 231 26.71 2.11 -9.87
CA ASP A 231 26.59 2.92 -11.08
C ASP A 231 25.12 3.20 -11.49
N ILE A 232 24.15 2.58 -10.84
CA ILE A 232 22.73 2.80 -11.07
C ILE A 232 22.16 3.61 -9.90
N PRO A 233 21.48 4.75 -10.14
CA PRO A 233 20.87 5.53 -9.09
C PRO A 233 19.87 4.73 -8.26
N GLU A 234 19.73 5.07 -6.98
CA GLU A 234 18.77 4.43 -6.10
C GLU A 234 17.34 4.49 -6.69
N GLY A 235 16.61 3.39 -6.61
CA GLY A 235 15.26 3.25 -7.15
C GLY A 235 15.18 2.95 -8.65
N HIS A 236 16.32 2.88 -9.36
CA HIS A 236 16.40 2.45 -10.75
C HIS A 236 16.70 0.96 -10.88
N GLY A 237 16.34 0.38 -12.02
CA GLY A 237 16.66 -1.02 -12.36
C GLY A 237 15.94 -2.08 -11.54
N THR A 238 15.08 -1.69 -10.61
CA THR A 238 14.33 -2.59 -9.72
C THR A 238 12.99 -3.00 -10.34
N ALA A 239 12.33 -4.01 -9.76
CA ALA A 239 11.02 -4.48 -10.17
C ALA A 239 10.00 -3.32 -10.30
N HIS A 240 9.17 -3.37 -11.33
CA HIS A 240 8.15 -2.36 -11.68
C HIS A 240 8.68 -1.00 -12.14
N LYS A 241 9.95 -0.90 -12.50
CA LYS A 241 10.52 0.30 -13.11
C LYS A 241 10.65 0.14 -14.62
N ALA A 242 10.62 1.26 -15.33
CA ALA A 242 10.75 1.25 -16.80
C ALA A 242 12.11 0.71 -17.29
N ASP A 243 13.11 0.78 -16.43
CA ASP A 243 14.49 0.33 -16.63
C ASP A 243 14.83 -0.95 -15.83
N GLU A 244 13.81 -1.73 -15.45
CA GLU A 244 13.99 -3.01 -14.76
C GLU A 244 14.91 -3.94 -15.56
N PHE A 245 15.86 -4.54 -14.88
CA PHE A 245 16.81 -5.47 -15.49
C PHE A 245 17.11 -6.66 -14.59
N ILE A 246 17.68 -7.70 -15.20
CA ILE A 246 18.25 -8.86 -14.51
C ILE A 246 19.69 -9.10 -14.93
N TYR A 247 20.52 -9.55 -14.00
CA TYR A 247 21.87 -10.01 -14.32
C TYR A 247 21.82 -11.39 -14.95
N LEU A 248 22.45 -11.56 -16.11
CA LEU A 248 22.54 -12.87 -16.77
C LEU A 248 23.21 -13.96 -15.90
N PRO A 249 24.27 -13.67 -15.14
CA PRO A 249 24.81 -14.67 -14.20
C PRO A 249 23.80 -15.14 -13.16
N ASN A 250 22.97 -14.21 -12.61
CA ASN A 250 21.91 -14.58 -11.66
C ASN A 250 20.84 -15.44 -12.33
N LEU A 251 20.47 -15.11 -13.56
CA LEU A 251 19.51 -15.91 -14.33
C LEU A 251 20.02 -17.34 -14.56
N ALA A 252 21.29 -17.49 -14.92
CA ALA A 252 21.92 -18.79 -15.13
C ALA A 252 21.99 -19.63 -13.84
N GLU A 253 22.28 -18.99 -12.71
CA GLU A 253 22.29 -19.64 -11.40
C GLU A 253 20.88 -20.04 -10.98
N ALA A 254 19.91 -19.14 -11.12
CA ALA A 254 18.50 -19.42 -10.85
C ALA A 254 17.97 -20.59 -11.69
N PHE A 255 18.36 -20.69 -12.96
CA PHE A 255 17.99 -21.83 -13.81
C PHE A 255 18.50 -23.16 -13.25
N LYS A 256 19.75 -23.23 -12.78
CA LYS A 256 20.29 -24.43 -12.13
C LYS A 256 19.54 -24.80 -10.86
N ILE A 257 19.24 -23.80 -10.02
CA ILE A 257 18.49 -24.01 -8.78
C ILE A 257 17.08 -24.53 -9.08
N VAL A 258 16.38 -23.93 -10.02
CA VAL A 258 15.02 -24.35 -10.41
C VAL A 258 15.03 -25.76 -11.02
N ALA A 259 15.99 -26.08 -11.86
CA ALA A 259 16.12 -27.43 -12.43
C ALA A 259 16.32 -28.50 -11.35
N CYS A 260 17.20 -28.24 -10.36
CA CYS A 260 17.38 -29.14 -9.21
C CYS A 260 16.10 -29.22 -8.36
N ALA A 261 15.41 -28.10 -8.16
CA ALA A 261 14.16 -28.04 -7.40
C ALA A 261 13.05 -28.90 -8.04
N VAL A 262 12.91 -28.85 -9.35
CA VAL A 262 11.92 -29.68 -10.09
C VAL A 262 12.22 -31.15 -9.89
N LEU A 263 13.46 -31.59 -10.05
CA LEU A 263 13.86 -33.00 -9.89
C LEU A 263 13.64 -33.49 -8.45
N GLU A 264 13.98 -32.69 -7.46
CA GLU A 264 13.81 -33.05 -6.05
C GLU A 264 12.32 -33.16 -5.66
N LEU A 265 11.49 -32.19 -6.10
CA LEU A 265 10.06 -32.20 -5.81
C LEU A 265 9.33 -33.33 -6.54
N ASP A 266 9.77 -33.70 -7.74
CA ASP A 266 9.25 -34.84 -8.49
C ASP A 266 9.55 -36.16 -7.74
N ALA A 267 10.78 -36.33 -7.28
CA ALA A 267 11.17 -37.48 -6.46
C ALA A 267 10.39 -37.59 -5.13
N MET A 268 10.00 -36.46 -4.53
CA MET A 268 9.16 -36.44 -3.32
C MET A 268 7.71 -36.85 -3.61
N HIS A 269 7.23 -36.69 -4.83
CA HIS A 269 5.88 -37.05 -5.22
C HIS A 269 5.74 -38.56 -5.39
N ASP A 270 6.79 -39.25 -5.78
CA ASP A 270 6.84 -40.69 -6.04
C ASP A 270 7.12 -41.53 -4.78
N ALA A 271 7.42 -40.88 -3.65
CA ALA A 271 7.72 -41.52 -2.36
C ALA A 271 6.51 -41.50 -1.43
#